data_5635a9fb6ef326c701657bdc42c1649f
#
_entry.id   5635a9fb6ef326c701657bdc42c1649f
#
_cell.length_a   1.000
_cell.length_b   1.000
_cell.length_c   1.000
_cell.angle_alpha   90.00
_cell.angle_beta   90.00
_cell.angle_gamma   90.00
#
_symmetry.space_group_name_H-M   'P 1'
#
loop_
_entity.id
_entity.type
_entity.pdbx_description
1 polymer ?
#
loop_
_entity_poly.entity_id
_entity_poly.type
_entity_poly.pdbx_seq_one_letter_code
_entity_poly.pdbx_strand_id
1 'polypeptide(L)'
;MKNPADVSVETSNAQAVGNIDQATGGISPAIHPSTTFLRDENYALFVEGNSYSRDENPTYKVAEAMLCNLEGGADAMLFSSGMAAAMTIVQTLYPGDHIVAPRIMYWGLRHWLRSFCSQYHIGLSFFDPAEPNALERAIVKNTTKLVWLE
;
A
#
# COMPACT_ATOMS: atom_id res chain seq x y z
N MET A 1 -20.07 -9.06 -23.23
CA MET A 1 -19.67 -8.92 -21.83
C MET A 1 -20.38 -7.71 -21.24
N LYS A 2 -20.88 -7.79 -19.99
CA LYS A 2 -21.40 -6.61 -19.30
C LYS A 2 -20.25 -5.63 -19.08
N ASN A 3 -20.54 -4.33 -19.14
CA ASN A 3 -19.55 -3.31 -18.84
C ASN A 3 -19.04 -3.54 -17.39
N PRO A 4 -17.71 -3.51 -17.10
CA PRO A 4 -17.20 -3.64 -15.75
C PRO A 4 -17.85 -2.70 -14.73
N ALA A 5 -18.34 -1.54 -15.17
CA ALA A 5 -19.09 -0.59 -14.34
C ALA A 5 -20.47 -1.07 -13.87
N ASP A 6 -21.02 -2.15 -14.47
CA ASP A 6 -22.36 -2.68 -14.19
C ASP A 6 -22.35 -3.92 -13.29
N VAL A 7 -21.19 -4.30 -12.74
CA VAL A 7 -21.02 -5.50 -11.88
C VAL A 7 -20.74 -5.05 -10.45
N SER A 8 -21.29 -5.76 -9.46
CA SER A 8 -20.97 -5.47 -8.07
C SER A 8 -19.49 -5.72 -7.77
N VAL A 9 -18.96 -5.03 -6.75
CA VAL A 9 -17.55 -5.17 -6.33
C VAL A 9 -17.21 -6.61 -5.98
N GLU A 10 -18.12 -7.32 -5.31
CA GLU A 10 -17.96 -8.74 -4.95
C GLU A 10 -17.84 -9.63 -6.20
N THR A 11 -18.69 -9.38 -7.20
CA THR A 11 -18.65 -10.13 -8.47
C THR A 11 -17.37 -9.83 -9.25
N SER A 12 -16.97 -8.57 -9.31
CA SER A 12 -15.73 -8.16 -9.96
C SER A 12 -14.51 -8.83 -9.30
N ASN A 13 -14.45 -8.82 -7.96
CA ASN A 13 -13.36 -9.47 -7.22
C ASN A 13 -13.37 -11.00 -7.37
N ALA A 14 -14.55 -11.65 -7.35
CA ALA A 14 -14.65 -13.09 -7.59
C ALA A 14 -14.14 -13.51 -8.99
N GLN A 15 -14.11 -12.57 -9.93
CA GLN A 15 -13.60 -12.75 -11.30
C GLN A 15 -12.20 -12.13 -11.48
N ALA A 16 -11.46 -11.90 -10.39
CA ALA A 16 -10.14 -11.26 -10.43
C ALA A 16 -10.11 -9.98 -11.27
N VAL A 17 -11.10 -9.09 -11.05
CA VAL A 17 -11.36 -7.84 -11.81
C VAL A 17 -11.38 -8.04 -13.34
N GLY A 18 -11.84 -9.21 -13.79
CA GLY A 18 -11.90 -9.59 -15.21
C GLY A 18 -10.57 -10.00 -15.81
N ASN A 19 -9.59 -10.37 -14.99
CA ASN A 19 -8.31 -10.87 -15.49
C ASN A 19 -8.50 -12.16 -16.29
N ILE A 20 -8.00 -12.19 -17.52
CA ILE A 20 -7.97 -13.34 -18.40
C ILE A 20 -6.55 -13.46 -18.95
N ASP A 21 -5.95 -14.63 -18.80
CA ASP A 21 -4.67 -14.92 -19.46
C ASP A 21 -4.88 -14.99 -20.98
N GLN A 22 -4.35 -14.02 -21.70
CA GLN A 22 -4.52 -13.90 -23.15
C GLN A 22 -3.83 -15.02 -23.92
N ALA A 23 -2.84 -15.68 -23.34
CA ALA A 23 -2.11 -16.77 -24.00
C ALA A 23 -2.89 -18.09 -23.95
N THR A 24 -3.60 -18.35 -22.85
CA THR A 24 -4.26 -19.62 -22.59
C THR A 24 -5.79 -19.55 -22.54
N GLY A 25 -6.35 -18.34 -22.38
CA GLY A 25 -7.77 -18.14 -22.07
C GLY A 25 -8.13 -18.51 -20.63
N GLY A 26 -7.16 -18.72 -19.77
CA GLY A 26 -7.36 -19.06 -18.36
C GLY A 26 -8.01 -17.90 -17.60
N ILE A 27 -9.02 -18.24 -16.77
CA ILE A 27 -9.76 -17.26 -15.95
C ILE A 27 -9.16 -17.14 -14.53
N SER A 28 -8.27 -18.05 -14.14
CA SER A 28 -7.53 -17.95 -12.88
C SER A 28 -6.21 -17.23 -13.14
N PRO A 29 -5.82 -16.24 -12.29
CA PRO A 29 -4.54 -15.58 -12.43
C PRO A 29 -3.39 -16.58 -12.38
N ALA A 30 -2.43 -16.44 -13.29
CA ALA A 30 -1.24 -17.28 -13.34
C ALA A 30 -0.25 -16.92 -12.23
N ILE A 31 0.50 -17.92 -11.75
CA ILE A 31 1.64 -17.69 -10.87
C ILE A 31 2.89 -17.57 -11.74
N HIS A 32 3.57 -16.43 -11.66
CA HIS A 32 4.78 -16.11 -12.41
C HIS A 32 6.02 -16.25 -11.51
N PRO A 33 6.76 -17.38 -11.57
CA PRO A 33 7.93 -17.63 -10.72
C PRO A 33 9.21 -16.90 -11.20
N SER A 34 9.14 -16.18 -12.33
CA SER A 34 10.28 -15.43 -12.84
C SER A 34 10.76 -14.38 -11.86
N THR A 35 12.06 -14.33 -11.58
CA THR A 35 12.69 -13.28 -10.78
C THR A 35 13.12 -12.09 -11.64
N THR A 36 13.44 -12.32 -12.91
CA THR A 36 13.86 -11.32 -13.89
C THR A 36 13.03 -11.46 -15.16
N PHE A 37 12.91 -10.38 -15.89
CA PHE A 37 12.12 -10.31 -17.12
C PHE A 37 12.97 -9.87 -18.29
N LEU A 38 12.53 -10.23 -19.51
CA LEU A 38 13.24 -9.97 -20.74
C LEU A 38 13.36 -8.46 -21.02
N ARG A 39 14.53 -8.09 -21.51
CA ARG A 39 14.79 -6.77 -22.11
C ARG A 39 15.10 -6.94 -23.59
N ASP A 40 14.83 -5.92 -24.37
CA ASP A 40 15.20 -5.87 -25.78
C ASP A 40 16.69 -5.56 -25.99
N GLU A 41 17.12 -5.45 -27.22
CA GLU A 41 18.51 -5.15 -27.62
C GLU A 41 18.98 -3.75 -27.17
N ASN A 42 18.06 -2.84 -26.82
CA ASN A 42 18.35 -1.50 -26.30
C ASN A 42 18.23 -1.42 -24.77
N TYR A 43 18.13 -2.58 -24.09
CA TYR A 43 17.90 -2.70 -22.64
C TYR A 43 16.54 -2.14 -22.16
N ALA A 44 15.60 -1.84 -23.06
CA ALA A 44 14.25 -1.48 -22.66
C ALA A 44 13.47 -2.72 -22.18
N LEU A 45 12.53 -2.51 -21.25
CA LEU A 45 11.70 -3.58 -20.75
C LEU A 45 10.78 -4.09 -21.86
N PHE A 46 10.72 -5.42 -22.03
CA PHE A 46 9.83 -6.05 -23.01
C PHE A 46 8.35 -5.81 -22.66
N VAL A 47 8.03 -5.79 -21.37
CA VAL A 47 6.74 -5.34 -20.84
C VAL A 47 7.03 -4.26 -19.82
N GLU A 48 6.43 -3.08 -19.98
CA GLU A 48 6.58 -1.97 -19.06
C GLU A 48 6.17 -2.38 -17.65
N GLY A 49 6.98 -2.00 -16.66
CA GLY A 49 6.80 -2.36 -15.26
C GLY A 49 7.40 -3.70 -14.85
N ASN A 50 7.59 -4.67 -15.75
CA ASN A 50 8.16 -5.96 -15.40
C ASN A 50 9.69 -5.95 -15.54
N SER A 51 10.38 -5.51 -14.48
CA SER A 51 11.84 -5.48 -14.44
C SER A 51 12.42 -6.60 -13.59
N TYR A 52 11.98 -6.70 -12.36
CA TYR A 52 12.43 -7.66 -11.35
C TYR A 52 11.31 -7.93 -10.34
N SER A 53 11.12 -9.19 -9.96
CA SER A 53 9.97 -9.64 -9.15
C SER A 53 9.82 -8.98 -7.79
N ARG A 54 10.90 -8.41 -7.22
CA ARG A 54 10.79 -7.67 -5.97
C ARG A 54 10.15 -6.29 -6.16
N ASP A 55 10.36 -5.70 -7.33
CA ASP A 55 9.80 -4.39 -7.67
C ASP A 55 8.38 -4.56 -8.21
N GLU A 56 8.21 -5.47 -9.18
CA GLU A 56 6.93 -5.77 -9.81
C GLU A 56 6.85 -7.22 -10.27
N ASN A 57 5.71 -7.88 -10.02
CA ASN A 57 5.44 -9.22 -10.53
C ASN A 57 3.96 -9.38 -10.89
N PRO A 58 3.64 -9.91 -12.08
CA PRO A 58 2.26 -10.12 -12.51
C PRO A 58 1.40 -10.90 -11.53
N THR A 59 2.00 -11.79 -10.72
CA THR A 59 1.27 -12.60 -9.73
C THR A 59 0.56 -11.74 -8.70
N TYR A 60 1.25 -10.80 -8.08
CA TYR A 60 0.63 -9.99 -7.01
C TYR A 60 -0.08 -8.74 -7.54
N LYS A 61 0.21 -8.29 -8.76
CA LYS A 61 -0.52 -7.18 -9.40
C LYS A 61 -2.01 -7.42 -9.48
N VAL A 62 -2.43 -8.66 -9.73
CA VAL A 62 -3.87 -8.98 -9.75
C VAL A 62 -4.49 -8.80 -8.36
N ALA A 63 -3.81 -9.23 -7.30
CA ALA A 63 -4.28 -9.04 -5.93
C ALA A 63 -4.31 -7.55 -5.54
N GLU A 64 -3.32 -6.77 -5.94
CA GLU A 64 -3.29 -5.32 -5.76
C GLU A 64 -4.47 -4.65 -6.47
N ALA A 65 -4.74 -5.00 -7.72
CA ALA A 65 -5.89 -4.50 -8.48
C ALA A 65 -7.22 -4.87 -7.81
N MET A 66 -7.35 -6.08 -7.27
CA MET A 66 -8.54 -6.50 -6.54
C MET A 66 -8.74 -5.70 -5.26
N LEU A 67 -7.69 -5.49 -4.46
CA LEU A 67 -7.74 -4.69 -3.25
C LEU A 67 -8.04 -3.22 -3.55
N CYS A 68 -7.41 -2.66 -4.57
CA CYS A 68 -7.67 -1.31 -5.04
C CYS A 68 -9.15 -1.13 -5.43
N ASN A 69 -9.72 -2.09 -6.17
CA ASN A 69 -11.15 -2.07 -6.54
C ASN A 69 -12.07 -2.23 -5.32
N LEU A 70 -11.71 -3.10 -4.37
CA LEU A 70 -12.49 -3.36 -3.16
C LEU A 70 -12.58 -2.12 -2.26
N GLU A 71 -11.45 -1.42 -2.08
CA GLU A 71 -11.33 -0.25 -1.21
C GLU A 71 -11.68 1.07 -1.93
N GLY A 72 -11.97 1.05 -3.23
CA GLY A 72 -12.20 2.26 -4.03
C GLY A 72 -10.97 3.15 -4.12
N GLY A 73 -9.78 2.56 -4.03
CA GLY A 73 -8.50 3.25 -4.09
C GLY A 73 -8.09 3.66 -5.50
N ALA A 74 -7.12 4.54 -5.62
CA ALA A 74 -6.47 4.86 -6.89
C ALA A 74 -5.38 3.85 -7.23
N ASP A 75 -4.74 3.27 -6.21
CA ASP A 75 -3.70 2.25 -6.33
C ASP A 75 -3.62 1.42 -5.04
N ALA A 76 -2.94 0.26 -5.09
CA ALA A 76 -2.70 -0.60 -3.95
C ALA A 76 -1.31 -1.24 -4.05
N MET A 77 -0.70 -1.49 -2.92
CA MET A 77 0.62 -2.13 -2.84
C MET A 77 0.62 -3.20 -1.75
N LEU A 78 1.06 -4.40 -2.10
CA LEU A 78 1.17 -5.52 -1.17
C LEU A 78 2.53 -5.55 -0.46
N PHE A 79 2.49 -5.86 0.82
CA PHE A 79 3.66 -6.03 1.68
C PHE A 79 3.66 -7.39 2.36
N SER A 80 4.83 -7.84 2.78
CA SER A 80 5.00 -9.13 3.50
C SER A 80 4.36 -9.14 4.89
N SER A 81 4.01 -7.98 5.43
CA SER A 81 3.30 -7.82 6.71
C SER A 81 2.68 -6.42 6.84
N GLY A 82 1.67 -6.28 7.70
CA GLY A 82 1.10 -4.96 8.03
C GLY A 82 2.14 -4.01 8.65
N MET A 83 3.08 -4.53 9.43
CA MET A 83 4.20 -3.73 9.93
C MET A 83 5.07 -3.19 8.80
N ALA A 84 5.40 -4.01 7.79
CA ALA A 84 6.18 -3.56 6.64
C ALA A 84 5.43 -2.44 5.88
N ALA A 85 4.13 -2.57 5.68
CA ALA A 85 3.30 -1.55 5.05
C ALA A 85 3.33 -0.23 5.85
N ALA A 86 3.05 -0.28 7.15
CA ALA A 86 3.06 0.88 8.02
C ALA A 86 4.44 1.57 8.09
N MET A 87 5.50 0.79 8.24
CA MET A 87 6.88 1.29 8.29
C MET A 87 7.27 1.99 6.98
N THR A 88 6.87 1.45 5.84
CA THR A 88 7.16 2.06 4.53
C THR A 88 6.54 3.44 4.40
N ILE A 89 5.29 3.61 4.82
CA ILE A 89 4.61 4.93 4.83
C ILE A 89 5.40 5.93 5.70
N VAL A 90 5.77 5.53 6.92
CA VAL A 90 6.51 6.41 7.84
C VAL A 90 7.89 6.78 7.30
N GLN A 91 8.55 5.86 6.59
CA GLN A 91 9.88 6.09 6.00
C GLN A 91 9.88 7.09 4.82
N THR A 92 8.71 7.52 4.35
CA THR A 92 8.63 8.60 3.36
C THR A 92 8.81 9.99 3.96
N LEU A 93 8.84 10.10 5.28
CA LEU A 93 8.97 11.36 6.00
C LEU A 93 10.43 11.80 6.16
N TYR A 94 10.62 13.10 6.29
CA TYR A 94 11.92 13.72 6.45
C TYR A 94 12.13 14.23 7.89
N PRO A 95 13.40 14.41 8.33
CA PRO A 95 13.70 15.09 9.59
C PRO A 95 13.01 16.45 9.70
N GLY A 96 12.33 16.69 10.82
CA GLY A 96 11.52 17.89 11.04
C GLY A 96 10.03 17.72 10.69
N ASP A 97 9.64 16.70 9.97
CA ASP A 97 8.24 16.34 9.80
C ASP A 97 7.61 15.87 11.12
N HIS A 98 6.29 15.80 11.17
CA HIS A 98 5.55 15.42 12.36
C HIS A 98 4.46 14.38 12.04
N ILE A 99 4.33 13.41 12.93
CA ILE A 99 3.31 12.36 12.92
C ILE A 99 2.36 12.56 14.10
N VAL A 100 1.07 12.37 13.84
CA VAL A 100 0.05 12.24 14.88
C VAL A 100 -0.53 10.82 14.83
N ALA A 101 -0.56 10.13 15.97
CA ALA A 101 -1.08 8.76 16.07
C ALA A 101 -1.96 8.59 17.33
N PRO A 102 -2.90 7.63 17.37
CA PRO A 102 -3.69 7.38 18.55
C PRO A 102 -2.82 6.77 19.67
N ARG A 103 -3.15 7.09 20.91
CA ARG A 103 -2.47 6.51 22.09
C ARG A 103 -2.72 5.01 22.23
N ILE A 104 -3.91 4.57 21.83
CA ILE A 104 -4.32 3.16 21.78
C ILE A 104 -4.24 2.72 20.33
N MET A 105 -3.27 1.88 20.01
CA MET A 105 -2.97 1.34 18.69
C MET A 105 -2.16 0.05 18.82
N TYR A 106 -1.89 -0.62 17.71
CA TYR A 106 -1.05 -1.82 17.73
C TYR A 106 0.30 -1.57 18.41
N TRP A 107 0.57 -2.34 19.46
CA TRP A 107 1.74 -2.13 20.33
C TRP A 107 3.06 -2.12 19.57
N GLY A 108 3.25 -3.04 18.63
CA GLY A 108 4.50 -3.16 17.85
C GLY A 108 4.80 -1.89 17.06
N LEU A 109 3.80 -1.35 16.36
CA LEU A 109 3.95 -0.11 15.59
C LEU A 109 4.20 1.09 16.50
N ARG A 110 3.46 1.20 17.60
CA ARG A 110 3.66 2.29 18.57
C ARG A 110 5.08 2.31 19.16
N HIS A 111 5.61 1.14 19.51
CA HIS A 111 6.97 1.03 20.03
C HIS A 111 8.01 1.42 18.97
N TRP A 112 7.84 0.91 17.76
CA TRP A 112 8.72 1.23 16.64
C TRP A 112 8.68 2.72 16.28
N LEU A 113 7.49 3.35 16.21
CA LEU A 113 7.34 4.78 15.93
C LEU A 113 8.14 5.64 16.91
N ARG A 114 8.09 5.33 18.22
CA ARG A 114 8.86 6.09 19.22
C ARG A 114 10.35 6.03 18.96
N SER A 115 10.88 4.84 18.67
CA SER A 115 12.30 4.65 18.42
C SER A 115 12.72 5.30 17.11
N PHE A 116 11.97 5.06 16.04
CA PHE A 116 12.25 5.59 14.71
C PHE A 116 12.18 7.13 14.68
N CYS A 117 11.10 7.71 15.17
CA CYS A 117 10.94 9.16 15.19
C CYS A 117 12.03 9.87 16.00
N SER A 118 12.41 9.30 17.15
CA SER A 118 13.50 9.81 17.95
C SER A 118 14.85 9.76 17.20
N GLN A 119 15.13 8.64 16.53
CA GLN A 119 16.37 8.43 15.80
C GLN A 119 16.51 9.34 14.58
N TYR A 120 15.40 9.56 13.86
CA TYR A 120 15.39 10.30 12.60
C TYR A 120 14.88 11.75 12.73
N HIS A 121 14.77 12.26 13.97
CA HIS A 121 14.35 13.64 14.25
C HIS A 121 12.98 13.99 13.64
N ILE A 122 12.02 13.04 13.68
CA ILE A 122 10.65 13.23 13.29
C ILE A 122 9.81 13.50 14.53
N GLY A 123 8.98 14.53 14.51
CA GLY A 123 8.06 14.84 15.59
C GLY A 123 6.97 13.76 15.72
N LEU A 124 6.61 13.38 16.95
CA LEU A 124 5.57 12.40 17.20
C LEU A 124 4.68 12.84 18.35
N SER A 125 3.38 13.01 18.07
CA SER A 125 2.35 13.27 19.07
C SER A 125 1.34 12.15 19.13
N PHE A 126 0.92 11.79 20.35
CA PHE A 126 -0.16 10.84 20.57
C PHE A 126 -1.41 11.55 21.06
N PHE A 127 -2.56 11.22 20.49
CA PHE A 127 -3.85 11.71 20.94
C PHE A 127 -4.70 10.61 21.56
N ASP A 128 -5.62 10.97 22.43
CA ASP A 128 -6.62 10.05 22.96
C ASP A 128 -7.90 10.14 22.11
N PRO A 129 -8.28 9.07 21.39
CA PRO A 129 -9.46 9.11 20.54
C PRO A 129 -10.78 9.26 21.32
N ALA A 130 -10.78 9.02 22.64
CA ALA A 130 -11.94 9.22 23.50
C ALA A 130 -12.17 10.71 23.87
N GLU A 131 -11.16 11.57 23.69
CA GLU A 131 -11.27 12.97 24.01
C GLU A 131 -11.75 13.80 22.80
N PRO A 132 -12.77 14.64 22.92
CA PRO A 132 -13.22 15.53 21.85
C PRO A 132 -12.09 16.45 21.36
N ASN A 133 -11.96 16.57 20.06
CA ASN A 133 -10.98 17.44 19.38
C ASN A 133 -9.51 17.14 19.71
N ALA A 134 -9.20 15.96 20.31
CA ALA A 134 -7.82 15.59 20.65
C ALA A 134 -6.92 15.46 19.43
N LEU A 135 -7.44 14.91 18.35
CA LEU A 135 -6.73 14.84 17.07
C LEU A 135 -6.38 16.22 16.54
N GLU A 136 -7.34 17.13 16.51
CA GLU A 136 -7.14 18.49 16.01
C GLU A 136 -6.08 19.23 16.83
N ARG A 137 -6.13 19.11 18.17
CA ARG A 137 -5.12 19.71 19.07
C ARG A 137 -3.72 19.12 18.89
N ALA A 138 -3.61 17.86 18.47
CA ALA A 138 -2.33 17.21 18.24
C ALA A 138 -1.69 17.60 16.91
N ILE A 139 -2.45 18.12 15.95
CA ILE A 139 -1.93 18.54 14.65
C ILE A 139 -1.13 19.84 14.79
N VAL A 140 0.11 19.81 14.31
CA VAL A 140 0.98 20.99 14.21
C VAL A 140 0.89 21.52 12.77
N LYS A 141 0.31 22.73 12.61
CA LYS A 141 0.11 23.34 11.30
C LYS A 141 1.42 23.44 10.52
N ASN A 142 1.38 23.08 9.25
CA ASN A 142 2.48 23.03 8.29
C ASN A 142 3.57 21.98 8.57
N THR A 143 3.58 21.34 9.73
CA THR A 143 4.62 20.38 10.15
C THR A 143 4.08 18.95 10.15
N THR A 144 2.83 18.73 10.57
CA THR A 144 2.20 17.40 10.54
C THR A 144 2.01 16.96 9.08
N LYS A 145 2.67 15.85 8.72
CA LYS A 145 2.60 15.24 7.39
C LYS A 145 1.82 13.93 7.38
N LEU A 146 1.75 13.26 8.52
CA LEU A 146 1.07 11.98 8.65
C LEU A 146 0.15 11.98 9.86
N VAL A 147 -1.08 11.57 9.64
CA VAL A 147 -2.03 11.19 10.70
C VAL A 147 -2.30 9.70 10.55
N TRP A 148 -1.87 8.92 11.53
CA TRP A 148 -2.14 7.50 11.61
C TRP A 148 -3.43 7.26 12.39
N LEU A 149 -4.34 6.48 11.82
CA LEU A 149 -5.60 6.06 12.44
C LEU A 149 -5.69 4.54 12.39
N GLU A 150 -6.14 3.93 13.50
CA GLU A 150 -6.29 2.49 13.63
C GLU A 150 -7.48 2.16 14.54
#